data_e5eec032caec7c656f5d42626817d383
#
_entry.id   e5eec032caec7c656f5d42626817d383
#
_cell.length_a   1.000
_cell.length_b   1.000
_cell.length_c   1.000
_cell.angle_alpha   90.00
_cell.angle_beta   90.00
_cell.angle_gamma   90.00
#
_symmetry.space_group_name_H-M   'P 1'
#
loop_
_entity.id
_entity.type
_entity.pdbx_description
1 polymer ?
#
loop_
_entity_poly.entity_id
_entity_poly.type
_entity_poly.pdbx_seq_one_letter_code
_entity_poly.pdbx_strand_id
1 'polypeptide(L)'
;MAGVAFHRNLGPLGGACALAKWAQLDESKTAQLLSLCGSQSGGLGMQAGSDGKPLHSGFAARNAVFAFDLVTAVGLSARETPFNSQTGWLKTFQHQRVVLNFLSLTGSIKGRSSIPGYG
;
A
#
# COMPACT_ATOMS: atom_id res chain seq x y z
N MET A 1 -15.46 -7.95 -2.51
CA MET A 1 -14.05 -8.14 -2.95
C MET A 1 -13.18 -6.89 -2.84
N ALA A 2 -13.79 -5.71 -2.79
CA ALA A 2 -13.04 -4.45 -2.62
C ALA A 2 -12.20 -4.45 -1.32
N GLY A 3 -12.76 -4.95 -0.21
CA GLY A 3 -12.04 -5.01 1.06
C GLY A 3 -10.79 -5.86 1.01
N VAL A 4 -10.81 -6.98 0.26
CA VAL A 4 -9.64 -7.86 0.12
C VAL A 4 -8.51 -7.13 -0.59
N ALA A 5 -8.81 -6.43 -1.69
CA ALA A 5 -7.80 -5.69 -2.42
C ALA A 5 -7.23 -4.53 -1.58
N PHE A 6 -8.08 -3.87 -0.82
CA PHE A 6 -7.66 -2.79 0.06
C PHE A 6 -6.63 -3.26 1.07
N HIS A 7 -6.91 -4.36 1.76
CA HIS A 7 -5.97 -4.92 2.74
C HIS A 7 -4.64 -5.31 2.10
N ARG A 8 -4.70 -5.92 0.92
CA ARG A 8 -3.47 -6.35 0.23
C ARG A 8 -2.56 -5.18 -0.08
N ASN A 9 -3.16 -4.07 -0.50
CA ASN A 9 -2.38 -2.94 -0.98
C ASN A 9 -1.99 -1.97 0.13
N LEU A 10 -2.83 -1.80 1.14
CA LEU A 10 -2.58 -0.83 2.20
C LEU A 10 -1.98 -1.42 3.47
N GLY A 11 -2.02 -2.75 3.63
CA GLY A 11 -1.48 -3.38 4.83
C GLY A 11 -0.03 -3.00 5.15
N PRO A 12 0.89 -3.12 4.18
CA PRO A 12 2.28 -2.74 4.44
C PRO A 12 2.44 -1.26 4.78
N LEU A 13 1.65 -0.40 4.16
CA LEU A 13 1.72 1.05 4.43
C LEU A 13 1.23 1.36 5.84
N GLY A 14 0.17 0.69 6.29
CA GLY A 14 -0.31 0.85 7.67
C GLY A 14 0.73 0.41 8.69
N GLY A 15 1.37 -0.73 8.46
CA GLY A 15 2.46 -1.21 9.31
C GLY A 15 3.63 -0.24 9.34
N ALA A 16 3.99 0.31 8.19
CA ALA A 16 5.05 1.31 8.08
C ALA A 16 4.74 2.56 8.90
N CYS A 17 3.52 3.06 8.81
CA CYS A 17 3.10 4.23 9.58
C CYS A 17 3.20 3.96 11.09
N ALA A 18 2.76 2.79 11.54
CA ALA A 18 2.82 2.42 12.95
C ALA A 18 4.26 2.36 13.44
N LEU A 19 5.15 1.73 12.68
CA LEU A 19 6.57 1.62 13.04
C LEU A 19 7.26 2.98 13.03
N ALA A 20 6.98 3.82 12.04
CA ALA A 20 7.55 5.15 11.96
C ALA A 20 7.16 5.98 13.17
N LYS A 21 5.90 5.92 13.59
CA LYS A 21 5.43 6.63 14.76
C LYS A 21 6.04 6.08 16.04
N TRP A 22 6.06 4.76 16.17
CA TRP A 22 6.64 4.11 17.34
C TRP A 22 8.11 4.47 17.54
N ALA A 23 8.88 4.47 16.47
CA ALA A 23 10.32 4.75 16.50
C ALA A 23 10.65 6.25 16.37
N GLN A 24 9.63 7.10 16.23
CA GLN A 24 9.80 8.54 16.07
C GLN A 24 10.77 8.90 14.93
N LEU A 25 10.59 8.26 13.79
CA LEU A 25 11.42 8.53 12.61
C LEU A 25 11.16 9.94 12.09
N ASP A 26 12.21 10.57 11.55
CA ASP A 26 12.05 11.86 10.90
C ASP A 26 11.26 11.72 9.59
N GLU A 27 10.98 12.86 8.96
CA GLU A 27 10.18 12.90 7.74
C GLU A 27 10.84 12.12 6.59
N SER A 28 12.15 12.29 6.43
CA SER A 28 12.90 11.62 5.36
C SER A 28 12.87 10.10 5.52
N LYS A 29 13.17 9.60 6.72
CA LYS A 29 13.16 8.17 7.00
C LYS A 29 11.77 7.59 6.89
N THR A 30 10.76 8.31 7.33
CA THR A 30 9.36 7.89 7.20
C THR A 30 8.98 7.76 5.73
N ALA A 31 9.33 8.74 4.91
CA ALA A 31 9.04 8.70 3.47
C ALA A 31 9.73 7.52 2.79
N GLN A 32 10.98 7.25 3.14
CA GLN A 32 11.72 6.10 2.59
C GLN A 32 11.09 4.77 3.01
N LEU A 33 10.67 4.66 4.27
CA LEU A 33 10.01 3.47 4.77
C LEU A 33 8.69 3.22 4.03
N LEU A 34 7.87 4.25 3.87
CA LEU A 34 6.64 4.15 3.10
C LEU A 34 6.90 3.75 1.65
N SER A 35 7.96 4.29 1.06
CA SER A 35 8.35 3.96 -0.31
C SER A 35 8.66 2.47 -0.47
N LEU A 36 9.48 1.93 0.43
CA LEU A 36 9.83 0.51 0.40
C LEU A 36 8.60 -0.38 0.62
N CYS A 37 7.76 -0.02 1.58
CA CYS A 37 6.54 -0.78 1.85
C CYS A 37 5.56 -0.72 0.69
N GLY A 38 5.44 0.44 0.05
CA GLY A 38 4.60 0.59 -1.13
C GLY A 38 5.04 -0.30 -2.28
N SER A 39 6.34 -0.45 -2.44
CA SER A 39 6.90 -1.32 -3.49
C SER A 39 6.60 -2.80 -3.25
N GLN A 40 6.26 -3.18 -2.04
CA GLN A 40 5.95 -4.57 -1.66
C GLN A 40 4.45 -4.82 -1.54
N SER A 41 3.63 -3.85 -1.89
CA SER A 41 2.18 -4.00 -1.85
C SER A 41 1.73 -5.03 -2.88
N GLY A 42 0.81 -5.90 -2.50
CA GLY A 42 0.32 -6.91 -3.42
C GLY A 42 -0.54 -7.97 -2.74
N GLY A 43 -0.75 -9.03 -3.46
CA GLY A 43 -1.59 -10.13 -3.05
C GLY A 43 -2.71 -10.33 -4.06
N LEU A 44 -2.97 -11.59 -4.41
CA LEU A 44 -3.94 -11.92 -5.44
C LEU A 44 -5.31 -12.19 -4.82
N GLY A 45 -6.34 -11.60 -5.40
CA GLY A 45 -7.72 -11.82 -4.99
C GLY A 45 -8.17 -13.27 -5.13
N MET A 46 -7.53 -14.01 -6.04
CA MET A 46 -7.83 -15.43 -6.24
C MET A 46 -7.56 -16.29 -5.03
N GLN A 47 -6.79 -15.81 -4.05
CA GLN A 47 -6.53 -16.54 -2.82
C GLN A 47 -7.71 -16.56 -1.84
N ALA A 48 -8.76 -15.82 -2.13
CA ALA A 48 -9.97 -15.84 -1.29
C ALA A 48 -10.49 -17.27 -1.19
N GLY A 49 -10.74 -17.73 0.04
CA GLY A 49 -11.20 -19.10 0.29
C GLY A 49 -10.10 -20.14 0.44
N SER A 50 -8.83 -19.75 0.30
CA SER A 50 -7.68 -20.65 0.53
C SER A 50 -6.90 -20.22 1.76
N ASP A 51 -5.94 -21.05 2.17
CA ASP A 51 -5.02 -20.72 3.27
C ASP A 51 -4.10 -19.55 2.93
N GLY A 52 -3.95 -19.23 1.66
CA GLY A 52 -3.15 -18.11 1.22
C GLY A 52 -3.72 -16.75 1.62
N LYS A 53 -5.05 -16.67 1.77
CA LYS A 53 -5.68 -15.38 2.08
C LYS A 53 -5.30 -14.84 3.46
N PRO A 54 -5.39 -15.60 4.56
CA PRO A 54 -4.95 -15.10 5.87
C PRO A 54 -3.47 -14.71 5.87
N LEU A 55 -2.65 -15.36 5.05
CA LEU A 55 -1.23 -15.06 4.96
C LEU A 55 -0.96 -13.66 4.39
N HIS A 56 -1.89 -13.05 3.65
CA HIS A 56 -1.69 -11.70 3.14
C HIS A 56 -1.44 -10.68 4.27
N SER A 57 -2.16 -10.80 5.37
CA SER A 57 -1.94 -9.93 6.54
C SER A 57 -0.57 -10.18 7.16
N GLY A 58 -0.17 -11.45 7.28
CA GLY A 58 1.15 -11.80 7.78
C GLY A 58 2.27 -11.29 6.89
N PHE A 59 2.11 -11.43 5.57
CA PHE A 59 3.09 -10.91 4.62
C PHE A 59 3.19 -9.39 4.71
N ALA A 60 2.07 -8.69 4.86
CA ALA A 60 2.07 -7.24 5.02
C ALA A 60 2.83 -6.82 6.27
N ALA A 61 2.57 -7.47 7.40
CA ALA A 61 3.28 -7.18 8.64
C ALA A 61 4.77 -7.47 8.53
N ARG A 62 5.13 -8.64 7.97
CA ARG A 62 6.52 -9.00 7.75
C ARG A 62 7.23 -7.98 6.88
N ASN A 63 6.59 -7.56 5.79
CA ASN A 63 7.19 -6.62 4.85
C ASN A 63 7.41 -5.26 5.49
N ALA A 64 6.50 -4.81 6.34
CA ALA A 64 6.66 -3.54 7.06
C ALA A 64 7.86 -3.59 8.03
N VAL A 65 7.99 -4.67 8.80
CA VAL A 65 9.10 -4.85 9.73
C VAL A 65 10.42 -4.96 8.98
N PHE A 66 10.44 -5.75 7.92
CA PHE A 66 11.66 -5.92 7.10
C PHE A 66 12.10 -4.60 6.47
N ALA A 67 11.18 -3.84 5.92
CA ALA A 67 11.50 -2.52 5.37
C ALA A 67 11.99 -1.56 6.44
N PHE A 68 11.38 -1.60 7.62
CA PHE A 68 11.82 -0.80 8.76
C PHE A 68 13.27 -1.10 9.13
N ASP A 69 13.63 -2.36 9.22
CA ASP A 69 15.00 -2.76 9.54
C ASP A 69 15.98 -2.29 8.45
N LEU A 70 15.60 -2.39 7.18
CA LEU A 70 16.45 -1.94 6.08
C LEU A 70 16.73 -0.44 6.16
N VAL A 71 15.72 0.35 6.47
CA VAL A 71 15.86 1.82 6.54
C VAL A 71 16.61 2.25 7.79
N THR A 72 16.35 1.61 8.93
CA THR A 72 16.91 2.05 10.23
C THR A 72 18.23 1.39 10.56
N ALA A 73 18.31 0.07 10.54
CA ALA A 73 19.49 -0.66 10.95
C ALA A 73 20.54 -0.76 9.84
N VAL A 74 20.13 -0.99 8.61
CA VAL A 74 21.05 -1.13 7.47
C VAL A 74 21.38 0.23 6.87
N GLY A 75 20.47 1.20 6.98
CA GLY A 75 20.64 2.53 6.38
C GLY A 75 20.39 2.56 4.87
N LEU A 76 19.59 1.63 4.37
CA LEU A 76 19.22 1.61 2.96
C LEU A 76 18.44 2.87 2.62
N SER A 77 18.81 3.52 1.52
CA SER A 77 18.06 4.68 1.05
C SER A 77 17.03 4.27 -0.01
N ALA A 78 15.90 4.97 0.01
CA ALA A 78 14.85 4.80 -0.97
C ALA A 78 14.32 6.17 -1.38
N ARG A 79 13.56 6.22 -2.45
CA ARG A 79 12.99 7.49 -2.89
C ARG A 79 11.94 7.98 -1.91
N GLU A 80 11.87 9.29 -1.72
CA GLU A 80 11.02 9.90 -0.72
C GLU A 80 9.65 10.35 -1.26
N THR A 81 9.35 10.04 -2.51
CA THR A 81 8.08 10.42 -3.15
C THR A 81 7.31 9.20 -3.63
N PRO A 82 6.88 8.32 -2.70
CA PRO A 82 6.23 7.06 -3.11
C PRO A 82 4.85 7.26 -3.74
N PHE A 83 4.18 8.36 -3.45
CA PHE A 83 2.80 8.55 -3.90
C PHE A 83 2.66 9.47 -5.10
N ASN A 84 3.54 10.44 -5.26
CA ASN A 84 3.37 11.54 -6.21
C ASN A 84 4.12 11.37 -7.54
N SER A 85 4.93 10.34 -7.68
CA SER A 85 5.66 10.13 -8.93
C SER A 85 4.80 9.41 -9.96
N GLN A 86 5.19 9.49 -11.24
CA GLN A 86 4.50 8.81 -12.33
C GLN A 86 4.49 7.30 -12.17
N THR A 87 5.50 6.75 -11.49
CA THR A 87 5.62 5.33 -11.21
C THR A 87 5.36 5.02 -9.73
N GLY A 88 4.76 5.95 -9.00
CA GLY A 88 4.50 5.80 -7.58
C GLY A 88 3.28 4.93 -7.30
N TRP A 89 3.02 4.73 -6.01
CA TRP A 89 2.00 3.81 -5.54
C TRP A 89 0.60 4.17 -6.04
N LEU A 90 0.22 5.46 -5.93
CA LEU A 90 -1.10 5.88 -6.36
C LEU A 90 -1.30 5.68 -7.86
N LYS A 91 -0.28 6.03 -8.67
CA LYS A 91 -0.36 5.89 -10.10
C LYS A 91 -0.42 4.43 -10.52
N THR A 92 0.38 3.57 -9.88
CA THR A 92 0.43 2.14 -10.16
C THR A 92 -0.90 1.46 -9.86
N PHE A 93 -1.53 1.82 -8.73
CA PHE A 93 -2.76 1.15 -8.28
C PHE A 93 -4.03 1.95 -8.59
N GLN A 94 -3.95 3.05 -9.34
CA GLN A 94 -5.11 3.89 -9.63
C GLN A 94 -6.22 3.18 -10.41
N HIS A 95 -5.87 2.13 -11.15
CA HIS A 95 -6.83 1.35 -11.92
C HIS A 95 -7.41 0.19 -11.13
N GLN A 96 -7.01 0.01 -9.88
CA GLN A 96 -7.57 -1.04 -9.04
C GLN A 96 -8.99 -0.68 -8.63
N ARG A 97 -9.88 -1.66 -8.73
CA ARG A 97 -11.30 -1.44 -8.43
C ARG A 97 -11.51 -0.91 -7.02
N VAL A 98 -10.74 -1.42 -6.06
CA VAL A 98 -10.88 -0.99 -4.66
C VAL A 98 -10.58 0.49 -4.50
N VAL A 99 -9.55 1.00 -5.18
CA VAL A 99 -9.18 2.42 -5.11
C VAL A 99 -10.28 3.27 -5.70
N LEU A 100 -10.81 2.89 -6.88
CA LEU A 100 -11.87 3.63 -7.52
C LEU A 100 -13.16 3.61 -6.71
N ASN A 101 -13.50 2.47 -6.11
CA ASN A 101 -14.67 2.37 -5.27
C ASN A 101 -14.54 3.26 -4.02
N PHE A 102 -13.37 3.27 -3.41
CA PHE A 102 -13.11 4.13 -2.25
C PHE A 102 -13.25 5.61 -2.62
N LEU A 103 -12.63 6.03 -3.72
CA LEU A 103 -12.73 7.40 -4.19
C LEU A 103 -14.16 7.79 -4.53
N SER A 104 -14.93 6.87 -5.12
CA SER A 104 -16.34 7.08 -5.41
C SER A 104 -17.15 7.32 -4.13
N LEU A 105 -16.90 6.52 -3.08
CA LEU A 105 -17.59 6.66 -1.80
C LEU A 105 -17.29 8.00 -1.12
N THR A 106 -16.09 8.54 -1.30
CA THR A 106 -15.72 9.84 -0.76
C THR A 106 -16.24 11.01 -1.58
N GLY A 107 -16.89 10.75 -2.72
CA GLY A 107 -17.36 11.79 -3.63
C GLY A 107 -16.26 12.42 -4.46
N SER A 108 -15.05 11.87 -4.43
CA SER A 108 -13.93 12.42 -5.19
C SER A 108 -14.05 12.16 -6.70
N ILE A 109 -14.82 11.15 -7.08
CA ILE A 109 -15.05 10.80 -8.48
C ILE A 109 -16.53 10.94 -8.79
N LYS A 110 -16.85 11.86 -9.69
CA LYS A 110 -18.19 12.00 -10.24
C LYS A 110 -18.25 11.28 -11.58
N GLY A 111 -19.42 10.76 -11.90
CA GLY A 111 -19.62 10.09 -13.17
C GLY A 111 -18.81 8.82 -13.30
N ARG A 112 -18.83 8.02 -12.25
CA ARG A 112 -18.07 6.76 -12.22
C ARG A 112 -18.37 5.86 -13.42
N SER A 113 -19.59 5.92 -13.93
CA SER A 113 -20.00 5.14 -15.10
C SER A 113 -19.17 5.46 -16.35
N SER A 114 -18.52 6.61 -16.37
CA SER A 114 -17.67 7.01 -17.49
C SER A 114 -16.25 6.46 -17.39
N ILE A 115 -15.92 5.74 -16.31
CA ILE A 115 -14.58 5.16 -16.13
C ILE A 115 -14.50 3.87 -16.93
N PRO A 116 -13.61 3.78 -17.94
CA PRO A 116 -13.50 2.59 -18.77
C PRO A 116 -13.12 1.36 -17.94
N GLY A 117 -13.75 0.23 -18.22
CA GLY A 117 -13.48 -1.04 -17.56
C GLY A 117 -14.09 -1.20 -16.17
N TYR A 118 -14.89 -0.23 -15.72
CA TYR A 118 -15.50 -0.25 -14.38
C TYR A 118 -16.99 0.02 -14.40
N GLY A 119 -17.59 -0.24 -15.53
CA GLY A 119 -19.02 -0.11 -15.68
C GLY A 119 -19.84 -1.09 -14.88
#